data_bf42f5f87e57a078823e4b66f9e93742
#
_entry.id   bf42f5f87e57a078823e4b66f9e93742
#
_cell.length_a   1.000
_cell.length_b   1.000
_cell.length_c   1.000
_cell.angle_alpha   90.00
_cell.angle_beta   90.00
_cell.angle_gamma   90.00
#
_symmetry.space_group_name_H-M   'P 1'
#
loop_
_entity.id
_entity.type
_entity.pdbx_description
1 polymer ?
#
loop_
_entity_poly.entity_id
_entity_poly.type
_entity_poly.pdbx_seq_one_letter_code
_entity_poly.pdbx_strand_id
1 'polypeptide(L)'
;MKILSIFYTSGRKIAAYQLRENGFLQDVVRDLKRHLPEFRAEIATIVHGDARHSNFVITTSGLIYLVDWDSVRLTDRMYDVAQILSHYIPLAHWPQWLSYYGYKNNDLVMDKIYWYGQFCIFDTDFKIL
;
A
#
# COMPACT_ATOMS: atom_id res chain seq x y z
N MET A 1 -7.67 11.81 2.59
CA MET A 1 -8.17 11.20 3.85
C MET A 1 -9.51 10.48 3.70
N LYS A 2 -10.50 11.00 3.03
CA LYS A 2 -11.80 10.31 2.79
C LYS A 2 -11.70 9.01 1.97
N ILE A 3 -10.72 8.88 1.11
CA ILE A 3 -10.59 7.76 0.17
C ILE A 3 -10.19 6.46 0.90
N LEU A 4 -9.19 6.51 1.79
CA LEU A 4 -8.77 5.34 2.56
C LEU A 4 -9.87 4.80 3.49
N SER A 5 -10.71 5.68 4.05
CA SER A 5 -11.81 5.26 4.92
C SER A 5 -12.93 4.52 4.18
N ILE A 6 -13.15 4.82 2.90
CA ILE A 6 -14.17 4.17 2.07
C ILE A 6 -13.74 2.73 1.71
N PHE A 7 -12.46 2.52 1.43
CA PHE A 7 -11.96 1.20 1.08
C PHE A 7 -11.78 0.28 2.30
N TYR A 8 -11.49 0.85 3.48
CA TYR A 8 -11.34 0.09 4.71
C TYR A 8 -12.64 -0.56 5.19
N THR A 9 -13.79 -0.01 4.84
CA THR A 9 -15.11 -0.50 5.31
C THR A 9 -15.77 -1.53 4.41
N SER A 10 -15.34 -1.72 3.16
CA SER A 10 -16.13 -2.52 2.23
C SER A 10 -15.60 -3.91 1.92
N GLY A 11 -14.32 -4.24 2.15
CA GLY A 11 -13.76 -5.59 1.92
C GLY A 11 -14.13 -6.26 0.57
N ARG A 12 -14.79 -5.52 -0.32
CA ARG A 12 -15.28 -6.01 -1.59
C ARG A 12 -14.31 -5.63 -2.71
N LYS A 13 -13.91 -6.63 -3.46
CA LYS A 13 -13.22 -6.42 -4.75
C LYS A 13 -14.13 -5.59 -5.64
N ILE A 14 -13.70 -4.39 -5.98
CA ILE A 14 -14.36 -3.56 -6.98
C ILE A 14 -13.96 -4.14 -8.35
N ALA A 15 -14.92 -4.61 -9.13
CA ALA A 15 -14.62 -5.20 -10.43
C ALA A 15 -14.11 -4.13 -11.42
N ALA A 16 -13.23 -4.52 -12.34
CA ALA A 16 -12.62 -3.61 -13.32
C ALA A 16 -13.64 -2.83 -14.17
N TYR A 17 -14.84 -3.39 -14.40
CA TYR A 17 -15.92 -2.68 -15.10
C TYR A 17 -16.47 -1.52 -14.27
N GLN A 18 -16.51 -1.64 -12.93
CA GLN A 18 -16.98 -0.57 -12.05
C GLN A 18 -16.06 0.65 -12.08
N LEU A 19 -14.76 0.44 -12.31
CA LEU A 19 -13.81 1.53 -12.50
C LEU A 19 -14.19 2.40 -13.72
N ARG A 20 -14.60 1.78 -14.81
CA ARG A 20 -14.96 2.48 -16.05
C ARG A 20 -16.25 3.28 -15.92
N GLU A 21 -17.18 2.78 -15.12
CA GLU A 21 -18.51 3.40 -14.93
C GLU A 21 -18.55 4.39 -13.75
N ASN A 22 -17.50 4.40 -12.91
CA ASN A 22 -17.48 5.23 -11.71
C ASN A 22 -16.52 6.42 -11.85
N GLY A 23 -17.11 7.61 -12.06
CA GLY A 23 -16.36 8.85 -12.23
C GLY A 23 -15.42 9.18 -11.05
N PHE A 24 -15.83 8.87 -9.82
CA PHE A 24 -14.99 9.07 -8.65
C PHE A 24 -13.72 8.21 -8.71
N LEU A 25 -13.83 6.93 -9.06
CA LEU A 25 -12.66 6.04 -9.19
C LEU A 25 -11.74 6.49 -10.33
N GLN A 26 -12.31 6.97 -11.43
CA GLN A 26 -11.52 7.55 -12.53
C GLN A 26 -10.75 8.79 -12.09
N ASP A 27 -11.36 9.64 -11.27
CA ASP A 27 -10.71 10.83 -10.72
C ASP A 27 -9.55 10.44 -9.78
N VAL A 28 -9.72 9.43 -8.93
CA VAL A 28 -8.64 8.90 -8.08
C VAL A 28 -7.47 8.39 -8.91
N VAL A 29 -7.72 7.60 -9.95
CA VAL A 29 -6.66 7.09 -10.85
C VAL A 29 -5.95 8.25 -11.56
N ARG A 30 -6.70 9.25 -12.00
CA ARG A 30 -6.13 10.44 -12.64
C ARG A 30 -5.24 11.22 -11.66
N ASP A 31 -5.67 11.34 -10.42
CA ASP A 31 -4.93 12.02 -9.35
C ASP A 31 -3.64 11.28 -9.01
N LEU A 32 -3.70 9.96 -8.86
CA LEU A 32 -2.51 9.12 -8.66
C LEU A 32 -1.48 9.31 -9.79
N LYS A 33 -1.92 9.36 -11.04
CA LYS A 33 -1.04 9.58 -12.19
C LYS A 33 -0.41 10.97 -12.24
N ARG A 34 -1.10 11.98 -11.71
CA ARG A 34 -0.61 13.37 -11.68
C ARG A 34 0.39 13.63 -10.55
N HIS A 35 0.24 12.93 -9.43
CA HIS A 35 1.00 13.17 -8.20
C HIS A 35 1.93 12.00 -7.87
N LEU A 36 2.70 11.54 -8.85
CA LEU A 36 3.70 10.50 -8.63
C LEU A 36 4.69 10.93 -7.55
N PRO A 37 4.96 10.10 -6.53
CA PRO A 37 5.96 10.42 -5.53
C PRO A 37 7.35 10.45 -6.15
N GLU A 38 8.23 11.29 -5.60
CA GLU A 38 9.64 11.28 -6.02
C GLU A 38 10.24 9.90 -5.75
N PHE A 39 10.70 9.27 -6.80
CA PHE A 39 11.43 8.01 -6.73
C PHE A 39 12.87 8.22 -7.20
N ARG A 40 13.82 7.79 -6.37
CA ARG A 40 15.25 7.81 -6.68
C ARG A 40 15.73 6.38 -6.83
N ALA A 41 16.28 6.06 -8.00
CA ALA A 41 16.78 4.71 -8.27
C ALA A 41 17.87 4.27 -7.27
N GLU A 42 18.64 5.21 -6.72
CA GLU A 42 19.71 4.94 -5.74
C GLU A 42 19.19 4.41 -4.41
N ILE A 43 17.91 4.67 -4.08
CA ILE A 43 17.27 4.19 -2.85
C ILE A 43 16.29 3.05 -3.11
N ALA A 44 16.25 2.54 -4.33
CA ALA A 44 15.42 1.38 -4.65
C ALA A 44 15.85 0.17 -3.81
N THR A 45 14.88 -0.53 -3.30
CA THR A 45 15.09 -1.76 -2.52
C THR A 45 14.19 -2.87 -3.03
N ILE A 46 14.51 -4.10 -2.66
CA ILE A 46 13.64 -5.23 -2.92
C ILE A 46 12.43 -5.09 -1.99
N VAL A 47 11.24 -5.07 -2.59
CA VAL A 47 9.96 -5.14 -1.88
C VAL A 47 9.27 -6.46 -2.21
N HIS A 48 8.48 -6.96 -1.28
CA HIS A 48 7.68 -8.17 -1.47
C HIS A 48 6.62 -7.99 -2.57
N GLY A 49 5.99 -6.83 -2.59
CA GLY A 49 4.98 -6.45 -3.59
C GLY A 49 3.58 -6.98 -3.31
N ASP A 50 3.42 -7.89 -2.33
CA ASP A 50 2.14 -8.44 -1.88
C ASP A 50 2.20 -8.79 -0.38
N ALA A 51 2.55 -7.80 0.45
CA ALA A 51 2.73 -7.94 1.90
C ALA A 51 1.38 -8.01 2.65
N ARG A 52 0.54 -8.95 2.26
CA ARG A 52 -0.76 -9.20 2.91
C ARG A 52 -0.65 -10.20 4.05
N HIS A 53 -1.62 -10.17 4.98
CA HIS A 53 -1.61 -11.02 6.17
C HIS A 53 -1.48 -12.53 5.87
N SER A 54 -2.04 -13.01 4.76
CA SER A 54 -1.96 -14.42 4.35
C SER A 54 -0.55 -14.88 3.99
N ASN A 55 0.36 -13.93 3.70
CA ASN A 55 1.74 -14.21 3.34
C ASN A 55 2.70 -14.16 4.54
N PHE A 56 2.18 -13.91 5.76
CA PHE A 56 2.94 -14.03 6.99
C PHE A 56 2.64 -15.35 7.68
N VAL A 57 3.67 -16.18 7.86
CA VAL A 57 3.58 -17.48 8.54
C VAL A 57 4.27 -17.39 9.89
N ILE A 58 3.54 -17.72 10.94
CA ILE A 58 4.07 -17.76 12.30
C ILE A 58 4.24 -19.21 12.71
N THR A 59 5.46 -19.60 13.08
CA THR A 59 5.75 -20.96 13.59
C THR A 59 5.30 -21.11 15.03
N THR A 60 5.22 -22.37 15.50
CA THR A 60 4.97 -22.68 16.92
C THR A 60 6.05 -22.16 17.85
N SER A 61 7.28 -21.92 17.34
CA SER A 61 8.38 -21.29 18.08
C SER A 61 8.35 -19.76 18.07
N GLY A 62 7.35 -19.13 17.42
CA GLY A 62 7.18 -17.69 17.36
C GLY A 62 8.01 -16.98 16.28
N LEU A 63 8.66 -17.74 15.37
CA LEU A 63 9.33 -17.13 14.22
C LEU A 63 8.31 -16.70 13.16
N ILE A 64 8.56 -15.55 12.55
CA ILE A 64 7.71 -14.99 11.49
C ILE A 64 8.45 -15.10 10.16
N TYR A 65 7.80 -15.69 9.17
CA TYR A 65 8.27 -15.77 7.80
C TYR A 65 7.35 -15.01 6.88
N LEU A 66 7.91 -14.30 5.92
CA LEU A 66 7.18 -13.73 4.80
C LEU A 66 7.39 -14.65 3.60
N VAL A 67 6.30 -15.18 3.06
CA VAL A 67 6.30 -16.18 1.97
C VAL A 67 5.58 -15.63 0.74
N ASP A 68 5.61 -16.38 -0.37
CA ASP A 68 4.95 -16.02 -1.63
C ASP A 68 5.53 -14.73 -2.27
N TRP A 69 6.79 -14.83 -2.70
CA TRP A 69 7.57 -13.74 -3.27
C TRP A 69 7.35 -13.55 -4.79
N ASP A 70 6.25 -14.04 -5.33
CA ASP A 70 5.98 -13.97 -6.79
C ASP A 70 5.82 -12.54 -7.32
N SER A 71 5.46 -11.60 -6.44
CA SER A 71 5.31 -10.18 -6.75
C SER A 71 6.54 -9.32 -6.45
N VAL A 72 7.68 -9.96 -6.12
CA VAL A 72 8.92 -9.25 -5.77
C VAL A 72 9.35 -8.28 -6.87
N ARG A 73 9.73 -7.08 -6.46
CA ARG A 73 10.21 -6.04 -7.37
C ARG A 73 11.23 -5.12 -6.70
N LEU A 74 11.97 -4.40 -7.53
CA LEU A 74 12.90 -3.37 -7.07
C LEU A 74 12.21 -2.01 -7.20
N THR A 75 11.86 -1.40 -6.07
CA THR A 75 11.16 -0.11 -6.03
C THR A 75 11.33 0.58 -4.67
N ASP A 76 10.54 1.61 -4.40
CA ASP A 76 10.52 2.29 -3.10
C ASP A 76 9.98 1.34 -2.02
N ARG A 77 10.71 1.21 -0.91
CA ARG A 77 10.29 0.42 0.24
C ARG A 77 8.95 0.84 0.84
N MET A 78 8.51 2.07 0.58
CA MET A 78 7.19 2.55 1.00
C MET A 78 6.04 1.78 0.36
N TYR A 79 6.29 1.03 -0.71
CA TYR A 79 5.28 0.17 -1.32
C TYR A 79 4.71 -0.84 -0.32
N ASP A 80 5.56 -1.68 0.28
CA ASP A 80 5.12 -2.69 1.27
C ASP A 80 4.63 -2.04 2.57
N VAL A 81 5.32 -0.99 3.04
CA VAL A 81 4.93 -0.25 4.24
C VAL A 81 3.52 0.32 4.10
N ALA A 82 3.25 0.97 2.99
CA ALA A 82 1.94 1.56 2.74
C ALA A 82 0.85 0.49 2.58
N GLN A 83 1.16 -0.64 1.96
CA GLN A 83 0.23 -1.75 1.85
C GLN A 83 -0.16 -2.29 3.24
N ILE A 84 0.81 -2.53 4.11
CA ILE A 84 0.55 -3.00 5.48
C ILE A 84 -0.25 -1.98 6.27
N LEU A 85 0.16 -0.73 6.30
CA LEU A 85 -0.51 0.32 7.05
C LEU A 85 -1.93 0.54 6.58
N SER A 86 -2.14 0.65 5.27
CA SER A 86 -3.45 0.96 4.69
C SER A 86 -4.47 -0.16 4.88
N HIS A 87 -4.03 -1.42 4.93
CA HIS A 87 -4.94 -2.56 5.00
C HIS A 87 -5.13 -3.11 6.41
N TYR A 88 -4.14 -2.97 7.30
CA TYR A 88 -4.15 -3.73 8.55
C TYR A 88 -3.98 -2.89 9.82
N ILE A 89 -3.44 -1.67 9.71
CA ILE A 89 -3.14 -0.85 10.89
C ILE A 89 -4.09 0.33 10.96
N PRO A 90 -4.84 0.48 12.07
CA PRO A 90 -5.68 1.67 12.28
C PRO A 90 -4.84 2.96 12.22
N LEU A 91 -5.38 4.00 11.60
CA LEU A 91 -4.68 5.27 11.35
C LEU A 91 -4.05 5.87 12.63
N ALA A 92 -4.73 5.74 13.77
CA ALA A 92 -4.24 6.24 15.05
C ALA A 92 -2.92 5.58 15.51
N HIS A 93 -2.60 4.40 15.01
CA HIS A 93 -1.39 3.64 15.35
C HIS A 93 -0.25 3.79 14.33
N TRP A 94 -0.47 4.50 13.21
CA TRP A 94 0.55 4.68 12.19
C TRP A 94 1.83 5.36 12.71
N PRO A 95 1.77 6.43 13.53
CA PRO A 95 2.98 7.06 14.05
C PRO A 95 3.83 6.10 14.86
N GLN A 96 3.20 5.29 15.72
CA GLN A 96 3.89 4.31 16.55
C GLN A 96 4.52 3.20 15.69
N TRP A 97 3.75 2.65 14.74
CA TRP A 97 4.22 1.62 13.84
C TRP A 97 5.41 2.09 12.99
N LEU A 98 5.31 3.31 12.44
CA LEU A 98 6.39 3.93 11.67
C LEU A 98 7.66 4.14 12.51
N SER A 99 7.53 4.49 13.79
CA SER A 99 8.68 4.63 14.66
C SER A 99 9.40 3.30 14.90
N TYR A 100 8.68 2.19 15.01
CA TYR A 100 9.28 0.84 15.10
C TYR A 100 9.98 0.44 13.81
N TYR A 101 9.46 0.86 12.66
CA TYR A 101 10.05 0.61 11.35
C TYR A 101 11.24 1.54 11.04
N GLY A 102 11.50 2.54 11.89
CA GLY A 102 12.64 3.46 11.76
C GLY A 102 12.34 4.72 10.94
N TYR A 103 11.07 5.04 10.71
CA TYR A 103 10.66 6.26 10.03
C TYR A 103 10.23 7.34 11.00
N LYS A 104 10.58 8.59 10.67
CA LYS A 104 9.98 9.75 11.32
C LYS A 104 8.62 10.01 10.68
N ASN A 105 7.62 10.26 11.53
CA ASN A 105 6.32 10.71 11.06
C ASN A 105 6.45 12.18 10.63
N ASN A 106 6.52 12.42 9.33
CA ASN A 106 6.56 13.74 8.71
C ASN A 106 5.71 13.75 7.43
N ASP A 107 5.41 14.93 6.93
CA ASP A 107 4.50 15.11 5.79
C ASP A 107 4.96 14.35 4.54
N LEU A 108 6.26 14.34 4.24
CA LEU A 108 6.79 13.64 3.07
C LEU A 108 6.59 12.12 3.16
N VAL A 109 6.83 11.53 4.32
CA VAL A 109 6.59 10.10 4.57
C VAL A 109 5.11 9.79 4.47
N MET A 110 4.27 10.63 5.07
CA MET A 110 2.81 10.45 5.03
C MET A 110 2.25 10.57 3.62
N ASP A 111 2.70 11.53 2.83
CA ASP A 111 2.30 11.70 1.43
C ASP A 111 2.63 10.45 0.60
N LYS A 112 3.84 9.89 0.77
CA LYS A 112 4.23 8.64 0.13
C LYS A 112 3.34 7.46 0.56
N ILE A 113 3.06 7.33 1.84
CA ILE A 113 2.21 6.26 2.37
C ILE A 113 0.79 6.37 1.80
N TYR A 114 0.22 7.56 1.75
CA TYR A 114 -1.11 7.78 1.17
C TYR A 114 -1.13 7.46 -0.33
N TRP A 115 -0.12 7.87 -1.06
CA TRP A 115 -0.04 7.59 -2.48
C TRP A 115 0.11 6.09 -2.76
N TYR A 116 1.10 5.43 -2.14
CA TYR A 116 1.33 3.99 -2.32
C TYR A 116 0.19 3.14 -1.77
N GLY A 117 -0.45 3.55 -0.68
CA GLY A 117 -1.60 2.85 -0.13
C GLY A 117 -2.78 2.83 -1.12
N GLN A 118 -3.08 3.96 -1.75
CA GLN A 118 -4.08 4.04 -2.81
C GLN A 118 -3.64 3.22 -4.04
N PHE A 119 -2.39 3.38 -4.46
CA PHE A 119 -1.84 2.65 -5.60
C PHE A 119 -1.94 1.12 -5.41
N CYS A 120 -1.57 0.60 -4.24
CA CYS A 120 -1.66 -0.84 -3.95
C CYS A 120 -3.08 -1.38 -4.07
N ILE A 121 -4.08 -0.62 -3.62
CA ILE A 121 -5.49 -0.99 -3.77
C ILE A 121 -5.85 -1.12 -5.25
N PHE A 122 -5.48 -0.13 -6.06
CA PHE A 122 -5.80 -0.13 -7.49
C PHE A 122 -4.98 -1.14 -8.29
N ASP A 123 -3.69 -1.30 -7.99
CA ASP A 123 -2.81 -2.25 -8.69
C ASP A 123 -3.26 -3.70 -8.44
N THR A 124 -3.64 -4.02 -7.21
CA THR A 124 -4.11 -5.36 -6.84
C THR A 124 -5.47 -5.68 -7.46
N ASP A 125 -6.39 -4.73 -7.43
CA ASP A 125 -7.78 -4.97 -7.83
C ASP A 125 -8.01 -4.71 -9.32
N PHE A 126 -7.25 -3.83 -9.97
CA PHE A 126 -7.49 -3.36 -11.34
C PHE A 126 -6.33 -3.57 -12.32
N LYS A 127 -5.13 -3.93 -11.87
CA LYS A 127 -3.92 -4.07 -12.71
C LYS A 127 -3.73 -2.86 -13.63
N ILE A 128 -3.59 -1.67 -13.04
CA ILE A 128 -3.61 -0.39 -13.75
C ILE A 128 -2.28 -0.07 -14.46
N LEU A 129 -1.20 -0.72 -14.08
CA LEU A 129 0.15 -0.54 -14.66
C LEU A 129 0.72 -1.83 -15.22
#